data_53b7270777582a9f80033d83540073a6
#
_entry.id   53b7270777582a9f80033d83540073a6
#
_cell.length_a   1.000
_cell.length_b   1.000
_cell.length_c   1.000
_cell.angle_alpha   90.00
_cell.angle_beta   90.00
_cell.angle_gamma   90.00
#
_symmetry.space_group_name_H-M   'P 1'
#
loop_
_entity.id
_entity.type
_entity.pdbx_description
1 polymer ?
#
loop_
_entity_poly.entity_id
_entity_poly.type
_entity_poly.pdbx_seq_one_letter_code
_entity_poly.pdbx_strand_id
1 'polypeptide(L)'
;GSGLVGSEMCIRDRAMTAQNRFYRPISEQDTQAGYVDIFLCPMLDIYSDMKHSYIVELKYAKYKDSETRVEELRREAIAQADRYAETETVKRGIGTTRLHKIVVVYKGMEMRVCEEL
;
A
#
# COMPACT_ATOMS: atom_id res chain seq x y z
N GLY A 1 -19.31 3.13 -13.51
CA GLY A 1 -18.60 3.41 -13.31
C GLY A 1 -17.99 4.73 -12.95
N SER A 2 -18.57 5.74 -13.41
CA SER A 2 -18.00 7.06 -13.16
C SER A 2 -17.97 7.41 -11.68
N GLY A 3 -18.86 6.84 -10.89
CA GLY A 3 -18.89 7.12 -9.45
C GLY A 3 -17.65 6.70 -8.70
N LEU A 4 -16.88 5.81 -9.26
CA LEU A 4 -15.66 5.35 -8.61
C LEU A 4 -14.43 6.12 -9.06
N VAL A 5 -14.62 7.11 -9.89
CA VAL A 5 -13.53 7.90 -10.38
C VAL A 5 -12.99 8.78 -9.25
N GLY A 6 -11.70 8.95 -9.24
CA GLY A 6 -11.08 9.88 -8.32
C GLY A 6 -10.96 9.34 -6.90
N SER A 7 -11.55 10.06 -5.97
CA SER A 7 -11.33 9.82 -4.55
C SER A 7 -11.80 8.46 -4.05
N GLU A 8 -12.71 7.83 -4.76
CA GLU A 8 -13.20 6.53 -4.33
C GLU A 8 -12.33 5.39 -4.80
N MET A 9 -11.44 5.64 -5.72
CA MET A 9 -10.54 4.62 -6.21
C MET A 9 -9.28 4.59 -5.36
N CYS A 10 -9.11 3.54 -4.57
CA CYS A 10 -7.94 3.40 -3.73
C CYS A 10 -6.70 2.99 -4.54
N ILE A 11 -5.55 3.02 -3.90
CA ILE A 11 -4.29 2.64 -4.54
C ILE A 11 -4.35 1.23 -5.10
N ARG A 12 -4.97 0.30 -4.36
CA ARG A 12 -5.15 -1.07 -4.82
C ARG A 12 -5.92 -1.12 -6.14
N ASP A 13 -7.03 -0.40 -6.21
CA ASP A 13 -7.86 -0.41 -7.40
C ASP A 13 -7.13 0.20 -8.58
N ARG A 14 -6.37 1.26 -8.35
CA ARG A 14 -5.55 1.87 -9.39
C ARG A 14 -4.49 0.92 -9.91
N ALA A 15 -3.84 0.18 -9.02
CA ALA A 15 -2.83 -0.80 -9.42
C ALA A 15 -3.44 -1.90 -10.29
N MET A 16 -4.66 -2.33 -9.97
CA MET A 16 -5.34 -3.36 -10.75
C MET A 16 -5.87 -2.84 -12.08
N THR A 17 -6.46 -1.64 -12.07
CA THR A 17 -7.08 -1.07 -13.28
C THR A 17 -6.07 -0.47 -14.24
N ALA A 18 -4.88 -0.15 -13.79
CA ALA A 18 -3.81 0.36 -14.64
C ALA A 18 -3.28 -0.71 -15.60
N GLN A 19 -3.84 -1.91 -15.60
CA GLN A 19 -3.42 -3.02 -16.44
C GLN A 19 -1.93 -3.29 -16.30
N ASN A 20 -1.46 -3.22 -15.08
CA ASN A 20 -0.08 -3.41 -14.79
C ASN A 20 0.32 -4.86 -15.07
N ARG A 21 1.13 -5.07 -16.09
CA ARG A 21 1.57 -6.40 -16.48
C ARG A 21 2.74 -6.89 -15.66
N PHE A 22 3.41 -5.98 -14.96
CA PHE A 22 4.66 -6.27 -14.27
C PHE A 22 4.46 -6.71 -12.84
N TYR A 23 3.36 -6.30 -12.23
CA TYR A 23 3.09 -6.56 -10.81
C TYR A 23 1.74 -7.22 -10.61
N ARG A 24 1.71 -8.17 -9.69
CA ARG A 24 0.46 -8.75 -9.21
C ARG A 24 0.17 -8.16 -7.84
N PRO A 25 -0.89 -7.38 -7.69
CA PRO A 25 -1.21 -6.81 -6.38
C PRO A 25 -1.78 -7.89 -5.46
N ILE A 26 -1.22 -7.98 -4.27
CA ILE A 26 -1.71 -8.85 -3.20
C ILE A 26 -2.11 -7.89 -2.08
N SER A 27 -3.38 -7.87 -1.73
CA SER A 27 -3.83 -6.91 -0.75
C SER A 27 -4.63 -7.57 0.36
N GLU A 28 -4.47 -7.02 1.55
CA GLU A 28 -5.31 -7.26 2.69
C GLU A 28 -5.92 -5.94 3.08
N GLN A 29 -7.20 -5.95 3.44
CA GLN A 29 -7.84 -4.74 3.90
C GLN A 29 -8.78 -5.06 5.04
N ASP A 30 -8.84 -4.15 5.97
CA ASP A 30 -9.79 -4.19 7.06
C ASP A 30 -10.47 -2.83 7.12
N THR A 31 -11.69 -2.78 6.59
CA THR A 31 -12.44 -1.54 6.52
C THR A 31 -12.86 -1.06 7.90
N GLN A 32 -13.03 -1.96 8.85
CA GLN A 32 -13.37 -1.58 10.22
C GLN A 32 -12.16 -1.01 10.95
N ALA A 33 -11.00 -1.61 10.73
CA ALA A 33 -9.77 -1.09 11.30
C ALA A 33 -9.22 0.12 10.54
N GLY A 34 -9.72 0.36 9.33
CA GLY A 34 -9.33 1.54 8.55
C GLY A 34 -7.97 1.46 7.91
N TYR A 35 -7.59 0.29 7.40
CA TYR A 35 -6.31 0.17 6.71
C TYR A 35 -6.39 -0.71 5.46
N VAL A 36 -5.42 -0.54 4.59
CA VAL A 36 -5.20 -1.40 3.42
C VAL A 36 -3.71 -1.65 3.29
N ASP A 37 -3.34 -2.93 3.15
CA ASP A 37 -1.97 -3.35 2.86
C ASP A 37 -1.92 -3.84 1.43
N ILE A 38 -0.98 -3.33 0.66
CA ILE A 38 -0.80 -3.79 -0.72
C ILE A 38 0.65 -4.17 -0.93
N PHE A 39 0.86 -5.41 -1.39
CA PHE A 39 2.16 -5.83 -1.88
C PHE A 39 2.10 -5.91 -3.40
N LEU A 40 2.89 -5.11 -4.08
CA LEU A 40 3.04 -5.19 -5.53
C LEU A 40 4.13 -6.22 -5.83
N CYS A 41 3.67 -7.45 -6.08
CA CYS A 41 4.53 -8.60 -6.28
C CYS A 41 5.03 -8.62 -7.72
N PRO A 42 6.35 -8.57 -7.95
CA PRO A 42 6.88 -8.55 -9.31
C PRO A 42 6.64 -9.88 -10.01
N MET A 43 6.23 -9.81 -11.26
CA MET A 43 5.97 -11.00 -12.08
C MET A 43 7.28 -11.53 -12.69
N LEU A 44 8.15 -12.02 -11.81
CA LEU A 44 9.51 -12.41 -12.21
C LEU A 44 9.54 -13.64 -13.13
N ASP A 45 8.51 -14.45 -13.13
CA ASP A 45 8.41 -15.59 -14.04
C ASP A 45 8.33 -15.14 -15.51
N ILE A 46 7.80 -13.94 -15.72
CA ILE A 46 7.61 -13.38 -17.05
C ILE A 46 8.66 -12.31 -17.34
N TYR A 47 8.95 -11.48 -16.36
CA TYR A 47 9.86 -10.34 -16.49
C TYR A 47 10.99 -10.49 -15.47
N SER A 48 11.96 -11.34 -15.79
CA SER A 48 13.02 -11.71 -14.86
C SER A 48 14.02 -10.58 -14.56
N ASP A 49 13.99 -9.51 -15.35
CA ASP A 49 14.88 -8.36 -15.19
C ASP A 49 14.32 -7.25 -14.32
N MET A 50 13.14 -7.43 -13.75
CA MET A 50 12.57 -6.43 -12.82
C MET A 50 13.47 -6.25 -11.62
N LYS A 51 13.55 -5.01 -11.15
CA LYS A 51 14.47 -4.63 -10.08
C LYS A 51 13.81 -4.15 -8.81
N HIS A 52 12.52 -3.85 -8.85
CA HIS A 52 11.82 -3.22 -7.73
C HIS A 52 10.52 -3.93 -7.39
N SER A 53 10.20 -3.97 -6.11
CA SER A 53 8.92 -4.40 -5.60
C SER A 53 8.47 -3.41 -4.52
N TYR A 54 7.19 -3.41 -4.19
CA TYR A 54 6.62 -2.34 -3.35
C TYR A 54 5.63 -2.90 -2.35
N ILE A 55 5.70 -2.38 -1.14
CA ILE A 55 4.63 -2.50 -0.15
C ILE A 55 4.06 -1.10 0.04
N VAL A 56 2.75 -0.98 -0.01
CA VAL A 56 2.06 0.26 0.32
C VAL A 56 1.15 0.00 1.50
N GLU A 57 1.39 0.73 2.58
CA GLU A 57 0.57 0.66 3.79
C GLU A 57 -0.26 1.91 3.84
N LEU A 58 -1.59 1.75 3.82
CA LEU A 58 -2.53 2.86 3.75
C LEU A 58 -3.39 2.87 5.00
N LYS A 59 -3.43 4.00 5.68
CA LYS A 59 -4.25 4.23 6.87
C LYS A 59 -5.20 5.39 6.65
N TYR A 60 -6.34 5.33 7.32
CA TYR A 60 -7.38 6.34 7.20
C TYR A 60 -7.71 6.91 8.58
N ALA A 61 -7.53 8.21 8.75
CA ALA A 61 -8.06 8.95 9.87
C ALA A 61 -9.40 9.56 9.48
N LYS A 62 -10.28 9.75 10.46
CA LYS A 62 -11.54 10.42 10.22
C LYS A 62 -11.31 11.91 10.09
N TYR A 63 -12.20 12.57 9.37
CA TYR A 63 -12.11 14.02 9.16
C TYR A 63 -11.96 14.78 10.48
N LYS A 64 -12.63 14.32 11.54
CA LYS A 64 -12.62 14.97 12.85
C LYS A 64 -11.46 14.59 13.75
N ASP A 65 -10.66 13.62 13.33
CA ASP A 65 -9.52 13.17 14.14
C ASP A 65 -8.47 14.26 14.26
N SER A 66 -7.71 14.21 15.35
CA SER A 66 -6.66 15.20 15.60
C SER A 66 -5.42 14.90 14.78
N GLU A 67 -4.51 15.87 14.71
CA GLU A 67 -3.20 15.68 14.09
C GLU A 67 -2.37 14.64 14.84
N THR A 68 -2.59 14.53 16.15
CA THR A 68 -1.96 13.47 16.95
C THR A 68 -2.37 12.09 16.43
N ARG A 69 -3.65 11.94 16.09
CA ARG A 69 -4.14 10.67 15.54
C ARG A 69 -3.50 10.34 14.18
N VAL A 70 -3.31 11.34 13.35
CA VAL A 70 -2.63 11.16 12.07
C VAL A 70 -1.20 10.65 12.30
N GLU A 71 -0.47 11.24 13.25
CA GLU A 71 0.87 10.80 13.56
C GLU A 71 0.91 9.39 14.15
N GLU A 72 -0.06 9.04 15.00
CA GLU A 72 -0.18 7.68 15.51
C GLU A 72 -0.37 6.68 14.38
N LEU A 73 -1.25 7.01 13.43
CA LEU A 73 -1.50 6.14 12.27
C LEU A 73 -0.27 6.01 11.39
N ARG A 74 0.48 7.07 11.25
CA ARG A 74 1.74 7.03 10.52
C ARG A 74 2.70 6.02 11.15
N ARG A 75 2.85 6.08 12.47
CA ARG A 75 3.72 5.14 13.20
C ARG A 75 3.23 3.71 13.10
N GLU A 76 1.92 3.51 13.21
CA GLU A 76 1.33 2.19 13.05
C GLU A 76 1.56 1.64 11.65
N ALA A 77 1.43 2.49 10.63
CA ALA A 77 1.66 2.10 9.26
C ALA A 77 3.11 1.66 9.03
N ILE A 78 4.06 2.41 9.59
CA ILE A 78 5.48 2.05 9.49
C ILE A 78 5.72 0.68 10.12
N ALA A 79 5.20 0.47 11.32
CA ALA A 79 5.36 -0.81 12.00
C ALA A 79 4.72 -1.96 11.24
N GLN A 80 3.55 -1.74 10.65
CA GLN A 80 2.89 -2.77 9.87
C GLN A 80 3.60 -3.08 8.57
N ALA A 81 4.13 -2.05 7.90
CA ALA A 81 4.92 -2.26 6.68
C ALA A 81 6.14 -3.11 6.98
N ASP A 82 6.81 -2.84 8.09
CA ASP A 82 7.98 -3.62 8.50
C ASP A 82 7.62 -5.07 8.81
N ARG A 83 6.52 -5.29 9.51
CA ARG A 83 6.05 -6.65 9.82
C ARG A 83 5.64 -7.39 8.55
N TYR A 84 4.94 -6.72 7.65
CA TYR A 84 4.50 -7.33 6.42
C TYR A 84 5.69 -7.75 5.55
N ALA A 85 6.71 -6.94 5.53
CA ALA A 85 7.93 -7.24 4.78
C ALA A 85 8.62 -8.53 5.26
N GLU A 86 8.39 -8.92 6.50
CA GLU A 86 8.98 -10.13 7.07
C GLU A 86 8.16 -11.40 6.81
N THR A 87 6.99 -11.27 6.20
CA THR A 87 6.16 -12.44 5.91
C THR A 87 6.73 -13.27 4.77
N GLU A 88 6.39 -14.56 4.75
CA GLU A 88 6.83 -15.45 3.68
C GLU A 88 6.30 -15.02 2.32
N THR A 89 5.07 -14.52 2.29
CA THR A 89 4.48 -14.03 1.03
C THR A 89 5.35 -12.98 0.38
N VAL A 90 5.80 -12.00 1.16
CA VAL A 90 6.63 -10.92 0.64
C VAL A 90 8.04 -11.40 0.35
N LYS A 91 8.64 -12.14 1.27
CA LYS A 91 10.02 -12.62 1.09
C LYS A 91 10.18 -13.48 -0.15
N ARG A 92 9.20 -14.34 -0.42
CA ARG A 92 9.23 -15.14 -1.64
C ARG A 92 8.94 -14.32 -2.88
N GLY A 93 7.99 -13.40 -2.75
CA GLY A 93 7.52 -12.61 -3.89
C GLY A 93 8.54 -11.63 -4.42
N ILE A 94 9.36 -11.05 -3.54
CA ILE A 94 10.32 -10.03 -3.99
C ILE A 94 11.47 -10.62 -4.81
N GLY A 95 11.79 -11.91 -4.62
CA GLY A 95 12.91 -12.54 -5.32
C GLY A 95 14.19 -11.75 -5.15
N THR A 96 14.78 -11.35 -6.26
CA THR A 96 16.02 -10.56 -6.27
C THR A 96 15.77 -9.06 -6.32
N THR A 97 14.52 -8.63 -6.30
CA THR A 97 14.19 -7.20 -6.38
C THR A 97 14.48 -6.48 -5.08
N ARG A 98 14.63 -5.16 -5.19
CA ARG A 98 14.71 -4.29 -4.02
C ARG A 98 13.30 -3.92 -3.58
N LEU A 99 13.00 -4.15 -2.31
CA LEU A 99 11.70 -3.84 -1.74
C LEU A 99 11.65 -2.38 -1.29
N HIS A 100 10.60 -1.69 -1.72
CA HIS A 100 10.30 -0.33 -1.29
C HIS A 100 9.06 -0.37 -0.39
N LYS A 101 9.12 0.32 0.73
CA LYS A 101 7.99 0.41 1.66
C LYS A 101 7.48 1.83 1.67
N ILE A 102 6.22 2.01 1.32
CA ILE A 102 5.58 3.32 1.21
C ILE A 102 4.43 3.37 2.21
N VAL A 103 4.37 4.46 2.96
CA VAL A 103 3.34 4.69 3.97
C VAL A 103 2.50 5.88 3.56
N VAL A 104 1.18 5.71 3.59
CA VAL A 104 0.22 6.75 3.21
C VAL A 104 -0.82 6.87 4.31
N VAL A 105 -1.11 8.08 4.74
CA VAL A 105 -2.18 8.34 5.69
C VAL A 105 -3.10 9.42 5.12
N TYR A 106 -4.38 9.10 5.07
CA TYR A 106 -5.43 10.07 4.74
C TYR A 106 -6.13 10.52 6.00
N LYS A 107 -6.55 11.77 6.00
CA LYS A 107 -7.49 12.30 6.99
C LYS A 107 -8.69 12.82 6.21
N GLY A 108 -9.84 12.14 6.36
CA GLY A 108 -10.96 12.39 5.48
C GLY A 108 -10.55 12.10 4.03
N MET A 109 -10.64 13.10 3.19
CA MET A 109 -10.26 12.94 1.78
C MET A 109 -8.90 13.53 1.46
N GLU A 110 -8.17 14.01 2.46
CA GLU A 110 -6.89 14.66 2.27
C GLU A 110 -5.74 13.72 2.57
N MET A 111 -4.80 13.60 1.63
CA MET A 111 -3.58 12.85 1.85
C MET A 111 -2.65 13.68 2.73
N ARG A 112 -2.42 13.22 3.95
CA ARG A 112 -1.60 13.94 4.93
C ARG A 112 -0.17 13.43 4.98
N VAL A 113 0.04 12.17 4.69
CA VAL A 113 1.36 11.54 4.73
C VAL A 113 1.50 10.68 3.49
N CYS A 114 2.64 10.80 2.83
CA CYS A 114 3.05 9.89 1.76
C CYS A 114 4.57 9.86 1.76
N GLU A 115 5.14 8.78 2.27
CA GLU A 115 6.60 8.72 2.39
C GLU A 115 7.12 7.31 2.16
N GLU A 116 8.33 7.24 1.64
CA GLU A 116 9.05 5.99 1.49
C GLU A 116 9.99 5.81 2.69
N LEU A 117 10.01 4.61 3.24
CA LEU A 117 10.81 4.29 4.42
C LEU A 117 12.26 3.93 4.05
#